data_37f6def8d67a79aa99d174de61240418
#
_entry.id   37f6def8d67a79aa99d174de61240418
#
_cell.length_a   1.000
_cell.length_b   1.000
_cell.length_c   1.000
_cell.angle_alpha   90.00
_cell.angle_beta   90.00
_cell.angle_gamma   90.00
#
_symmetry.space_group_name_H-M   'P 1'
#
loop_
_entity.id
_entity.type
_entity.pdbx_description
1 polymer ?
#
loop_
_entity_poly.entity_id
_entity_poly.type
_entity_poly.pdbx_seq_one_letter_code
_entity_poly.pdbx_strand_id
1 'polypeptide(L)'
;LPKGMSVVASGHTADDLDRQIYEANAFIDEGIDAYVFIANRFAAQDEDDSVFLRNFDKAVSSIPEIGLGIYECPYPYKRLMKPETLRECALGGRLKFLKDTCCRIGEIKAKLEAVDGLGLKIYNANSATLLESLEAGCAGYSGVMGNFHPEIYSWLCKNYKTEPEKAKQVQAFLAFASLAECQMYPVNAKYHLGLCGLDIGYGARSKDASMFSESNKKEIEQMLTVETMFKKTFNIT
;
A
#
# COMPACT_ATOMS: atom_id res chain seq x y z
N LEU A 1 -12.43 16.74 -0.55
CA LEU A 1 -11.18 16.28 -1.16
C LEU A 1 -10.85 17.14 -2.39
N PRO A 2 -9.55 17.30 -2.73
CA PRO A 2 -9.16 17.96 -3.98
C PRO A 2 -9.80 17.25 -5.18
N LYS A 3 -10.15 18.01 -6.22
CA LYS A 3 -10.76 17.48 -7.44
C LYS A 3 -9.80 16.48 -8.10
N GLY A 4 -10.29 15.25 -8.36
CA GLY A 4 -9.52 14.17 -8.98
C GLY A 4 -8.76 13.26 -7.99
N MET A 5 -8.93 13.46 -6.68
CA MET A 5 -8.42 12.54 -5.66
C MET A 5 -9.44 11.42 -5.45
N SER A 6 -9.02 10.18 -5.61
CA SER A 6 -9.85 9.00 -5.35
C SER A 6 -9.83 8.62 -3.88
N VAL A 7 -10.98 8.20 -3.37
CA VAL A 7 -11.14 7.61 -2.04
C VAL A 7 -11.14 6.09 -2.18
N VAL A 8 -10.12 5.47 -1.62
CA VAL A 8 -9.99 4.01 -1.58
C VAL A 8 -10.07 3.57 -0.13
N ALA A 9 -11.03 2.71 0.20
CA ALA A 9 -11.25 2.29 1.58
C ALA A 9 -11.15 0.77 1.75
N SER A 10 -10.79 0.35 2.96
CA SER A 10 -10.76 -1.04 3.40
C SER A 10 -11.31 -1.15 4.81
N GLY A 11 -12.36 -1.93 5.00
CA GLY A 11 -12.92 -2.28 6.31
C GLY A 11 -12.99 -3.80 6.51
N HIS A 12 -12.35 -4.55 5.63
CA HIS A 12 -12.38 -6.01 5.51
C HIS A 12 -11.61 -6.69 6.66
N THR A 13 -12.20 -6.68 7.86
CA THR A 13 -11.54 -7.17 9.08
C THR A 13 -12.26 -8.34 9.76
N ALA A 14 -13.52 -8.59 9.42
CA ALA A 14 -14.29 -9.71 9.96
C ALA A 14 -13.80 -11.05 9.44
N ASP A 15 -14.00 -12.12 10.23
CA ASP A 15 -13.70 -13.50 9.82
C ASP A 15 -14.89 -14.12 9.07
N ASP A 16 -16.12 -13.74 9.41
CA ASP A 16 -17.36 -14.22 8.78
C ASP A 16 -17.61 -13.51 7.43
N LEU A 17 -17.83 -14.29 6.38
CA LEU A 17 -17.97 -13.78 5.02
C LEU A 17 -19.19 -12.89 4.82
N ASP A 18 -20.32 -13.20 5.44
CA ASP A 18 -21.53 -12.38 5.32
C ASP A 18 -21.34 -11.04 6.03
N ARG A 19 -20.58 -11.02 7.13
CA ARG A 19 -20.18 -9.78 7.80
C ARG A 19 -19.21 -8.97 6.94
N GLN A 20 -18.25 -9.61 6.26
CA GLN A 20 -17.35 -8.94 5.32
C GLN A 20 -18.13 -8.25 4.19
N ILE A 21 -19.14 -8.94 3.63
CA ILE A 21 -20.02 -8.38 2.58
C ILE A 21 -20.82 -7.19 3.13
N TYR A 22 -21.34 -7.29 4.34
CA TYR A 22 -22.05 -6.18 5.00
C TYR A 22 -21.13 -4.96 5.17
N GLU A 23 -19.91 -5.16 5.66
CA GLU A 23 -18.91 -4.09 5.83
C GLU A 23 -18.56 -3.43 4.49
N ALA A 24 -18.36 -4.23 3.43
CA ALA A 24 -18.08 -3.69 2.10
C ALA A 24 -19.22 -2.80 1.59
N ASN A 25 -20.48 -3.25 1.72
CA ASN A 25 -21.65 -2.45 1.34
C ASN A 25 -21.72 -1.14 2.11
N ALA A 26 -21.49 -1.17 3.43
CA ALA A 26 -21.52 0.04 4.26
C ALA A 26 -20.48 1.08 3.82
N PHE A 27 -19.27 0.64 3.43
CA PHE A 27 -18.26 1.56 2.87
C PHE A 27 -18.63 2.09 1.49
N ILE A 28 -19.23 1.26 0.64
CA ILE A 28 -19.66 1.64 -0.71
C ILE A 28 -20.77 2.69 -0.63
N ASP A 29 -21.73 2.54 0.30
CA ASP A 29 -22.82 3.49 0.53
C ASP A 29 -22.33 4.88 0.97
N GLU A 30 -21.13 4.98 1.57
CA GLU A 30 -20.48 6.26 1.89
C GLU A 30 -19.83 6.94 0.68
N GLY A 31 -19.90 6.36 -0.52
CA GLY A 31 -19.49 6.97 -1.78
C GLY A 31 -17.98 6.90 -2.06
N ILE A 32 -17.32 5.83 -1.67
CA ILE A 32 -15.90 5.56 -2.03
C ILE A 32 -15.75 5.22 -3.51
N ASP A 33 -14.56 5.46 -4.09
CA ASP A 33 -14.26 5.15 -5.49
C ASP A 33 -13.82 3.70 -5.71
N ALA A 34 -13.24 3.06 -4.69
CA ALA A 34 -12.86 1.66 -4.73
C ALA A 34 -12.82 1.03 -3.33
N TYR A 35 -13.16 -0.26 -3.24
CA TYR A 35 -13.07 -1.04 -2.01
C TYR A 35 -11.92 -2.03 -2.05
N VAL A 36 -11.18 -2.17 -0.94
CA VAL A 36 -10.01 -3.06 -0.85
C VAL A 36 -10.29 -4.23 0.07
N PHE A 37 -10.28 -5.42 -0.51
CA PHE A 37 -10.28 -6.67 0.23
C PHE A 37 -8.90 -7.00 0.80
N ILE A 38 -8.87 -7.64 1.96
CA ILE A 38 -7.64 -8.13 2.59
C ILE A 38 -7.50 -9.62 2.28
N ALA A 39 -6.39 -9.99 1.63
CA ALA A 39 -6.18 -11.33 1.08
C ALA A 39 -6.36 -12.46 2.10
N ASN A 40 -5.93 -12.27 3.35
CA ASN A 40 -6.02 -13.29 4.38
C ASN A 40 -7.39 -13.42 5.06
N ARG A 41 -8.43 -12.71 4.55
CA ARG A 41 -9.79 -12.82 5.10
C ARG A 41 -10.69 -13.77 4.30
N PHE A 42 -10.28 -14.15 3.09
CA PHE A 42 -11.05 -15.06 2.25
C PHE A 42 -10.72 -16.54 2.45
N ALA A 43 -9.63 -16.87 3.12
CA ALA A 43 -9.26 -18.25 3.45
C ALA A 43 -8.36 -18.24 4.68
N ALA A 44 -8.44 -19.26 5.52
CA ALA A 44 -7.53 -19.46 6.65
C ALA A 44 -6.10 -19.76 6.18
N GLN A 45 -5.13 -19.71 7.10
CA GLN A 45 -3.72 -19.87 6.75
C GLN A 45 -3.38 -21.23 6.13
N ASP A 46 -4.09 -22.27 6.54
CA ASP A 46 -3.95 -23.66 6.10
C ASP A 46 -4.91 -24.05 4.96
N GLU A 47 -5.81 -23.16 4.56
CA GLU A 47 -6.70 -23.37 3.42
C GLU A 47 -6.06 -22.96 2.10
N ASP A 48 -6.41 -23.71 1.05
CA ASP A 48 -5.88 -23.48 -0.29
C ASP A 48 -6.58 -22.32 -1.05
N ASP A 49 -6.09 -22.05 -2.25
CA ASP A 49 -6.59 -20.94 -3.05
C ASP A 49 -7.99 -21.21 -3.64
N SER A 50 -8.49 -22.45 -3.65
CA SER A 50 -9.86 -22.75 -4.09
C SER A 50 -10.88 -22.19 -3.10
N VAL A 51 -10.58 -22.25 -1.79
CA VAL A 51 -11.40 -21.60 -0.75
C VAL A 51 -11.38 -20.10 -0.93
N PHE A 52 -10.20 -19.52 -1.13
CA PHE A 52 -10.03 -18.10 -1.40
C PHE A 52 -10.89 -17.63 -2.58
N LEU A 53 -10.76 -18.30 -3.73
CA LEU A 53 -11.49 -17.93 -4.96
C LEU A 53 -13.01 -18.03 -4.78
N ARG A 54 -13.50 -19.10 -4.17
CA ARG A 54 -14.95 -19.25 -3.89
C ARG A 54 -15.49 -18.13 -3.00
N ASN A 55 -14.78 -17.74 -1.94
CA ASN A 55 -15.20 -16.69 -1.03
C ASN A 55 -15.06 -15.30 -1.68
N PHE A 56 -14.02 -15.08 -2.47
CA PHE A 56 -13.85 -13.86 -3.27
C PHE A 56 -15.02 -13.69 -4.26
N ASP A 57 -15.35 -14.73 -5.03
CA ASP A 57 -16.45 -14.70 -6.01
C ASP A 57 -17.80 -14.44 -5.33
N LYS A 58 -18.05 -15.08 -4.18
CA LYS A 58 -19.27 -14.80 -3.39
C LYS A 58 -19.32 -13.34 -2.94
N ALA A 59 -18.22 -12.80 -2.41
CA ALA A 59 -18.17 -11.40 -1.97
C ALA A 59 -18.38 -10.44 -3.14
N VAL A 60 -17.66 -10.64 -4.25
CA VAL A 60 -17.78 -9.80 -5.45
C VAL A 60 -19.18 -9.80 -6.04
N SER A 61 -19.86 -10.97 -6.06
CA SER A 61 -21.24 -11.10 -6.55
C SER A 61 -22.28 -10.45 -5.66
N SER A 62 -21.96 -10.23 -4.39
CA SER A 62 -22.88 -9.75 -3.34
C SER A 62 -22.78 -8.26 -3.06
N ILE A 63 -21.92 -7.53 -3.78
CA ILE A 63 -21.74 -6.09 -3.61
C ILE A 63 -21.99 -5.33 -4.91
N PRO A 64 -22.40 -4.03 -4.86
CA PRO A 64 -22.60 -3.19 -6.03
C PRO A 64 -21.37 -3.14 -6.95
N GLU A 65 -21.58 -2.74 -8.20
CA GLU A 65 -20.48 -2.58 -9.15
C GLU A 65 -19.62 -1.39 -8.76
N ILE A 66 -18.39 -1.68 -8.30
CA ILE A 66 -17.35 -0.72 -7.91
C ILE A 66 -15.97 -1.29 -8.26
N GLY A 67 -14.98 -0.45 -8.42
CA GLY A 67 -13.58 -0.89 -8.54
C GLY A 67 -13.10 -1.60 -7.27
N LEU A 68 -12.43 -2.74 -7.42
CA LEU A 68 -11.93 -3.54 -6.31
C LEU A 68 -10.41 -3.57 -6.28
N GLY A 69 -9.87 -3.65 -5.08
CA GLY A 69 -8.45 -3.93 -4.84
C GLY A 69 -8.28 -5.13 -3.91
N ILE A 70 -7.09 -5.72 -3.96
CA ILE A 70 -6.64 -6.70 -2.95
C ILE A 70 -5.39 -6.15 -2.26
N TYR A 71 -5.32 -6.33 -0.94
CA TYR A 71 -4.16 -6.02 -0.12
C TYR A 71 -3.61 -7.28 0.53
N GLU A 72 -2.35 -7.60 0.25
CA GLU A 72 -1.59 -8.67 0.92
C GLU A 72 -1.19 -8.24 2.33
N CYS A 73 -2.19 -8.08 3.23
CA CYS A 73 -1.97 -7.62 4.60
C CYS A 73 -1.18 -8.64 5.42
N PRO A 74 -0.16 -8.22 6.19
CA PRO A 74 0.63 -9.15 6.99
C PRO A 74 -0.10 -9.66 8.25
N TYR A 75 -1.22 -9.07 8.64
CA TYR A 75 -1.97 -9.41 9.86
C TYR A 75 -3.35 -9.96 9.55
N PRO A 76 -3.81 -11.00 10.29
CA PRO A 76 -3.13 -11.75 11.36
C PRO A 76 -2.02 -12.67 10.83
N TYR A 77 -2.03 -13.04 9.55
CA TYR A 77 -0.98 -13.76 8.84
C TYR A 77 -0.85 -13.24 7.40
N LYS A 78 0.30 -13.44 6.80
CA LYS A 78 0.58 -12.94 5.46
C LYS A 78 0.15 -13.96 4.41
N ARG A 79 -0.88 -13.63 3.60
CA ARG A 79 -1.26 -14.38 2.41
C ARG A 79 -0.86 -13.59 1.18
N LEU A 80 0.12 -14.09 0.44
CA LEU A 80 0.52 -13.54 -0.85
C LEU A 80 -0.35 -14.13 -1.95
N MET A 81 -0.71 -13.30 -2.92
CA MET A 81 -1.42 -13.75 -4.12
C MET A 81 -0.45 -14.50 -5.02
N LYS A 82 -0.78 -15.74 -5.36
CA LYS A 82 -0.07 -16.44 -6.42
C LYS A 82 -0.44 -15.84 -7.79
N PRO A 83 0.46 -15.88 -8.78
CA PRO A 83 0.16 -15.35 -10.12
C PRO A 83 -1.14 -15.90 -10.72
N GLU A 84 -1.37 -17.22 -10.60
CA GLU A 84 -2.54 -17.89 -11.13
C GLU A 84 -3.82 -17.45 -10.42
N THR A 85 -3.81 -17.39 -9.09
CA THR A 85 -4.95 -16.95 -8.28
C THR A 85 -5.28 -15.48 -8.55
N LEU A 86 -4.27 -14.62 -8.68
CA LEU A 86 -4.45 -13.21 -9.03
C LEU A 86 -5.09 -13.06 -10.42
N ARG A 87 -4.63 -13.87 -11.39
CA ARG A 87 -5.21 -13.90 -12.74
C ARG A 87 -6.69 -14.26 -12.70
N GLU A 88 -7.07 -15.34 -12.01
CA GLU A 88 -8.48 -15.75 -11.89
C GLU A 88 -9.34 -14.63 -11.30
N CYS A 89 -8.90 -13.98 -10.23
CA CYS A 89 -9.62 -12.83 -9.65
C CYS A 89 -9.75 -11.64 -10.62
N ALA A 90 -8.80 -11.48 -11.54
CA ALA A 90 -8.78 -10.36 -12.48
C ALA A 90 -9.67 -10.59 -13.72
N LEU A 91 -9.98 -11.86 -14.09
CA LEU A 91 -10.74 -12.19 -15.30
C LEU A 91 -12.13 -11.54 -15.31
N GLY A 92 -12.77 -11.37 -14.17
CA GLY A 92 -14.07 -10.69 -14.04
C GLY A 92 -14.02 -9.17 -14.29
N GLY A 93 -12.85 -8.59 -14.47
CA GLY A 93 -12.65 -7.17 -14.81
C GLY A 93 -12.97 -6.18 -13.68
N ARG A 94 -13.49 -6.62 -12.53
CA ARG A 94 -13.78 -5.76 -11.37
C ARG A 94 -12.55 -5.49 -10.51
N LEU A 95 -11.59 -6.45 -10.44
CA LEU A 95 -10.34 -6.27 -9.71
C LEU A 95 -9.41 -5.33 -10.50
N LYS A 96 -9.18 -4.13 -9.96
CA LYS A 96 -8.44 -3.04 -10.61
C LYS A 96 -7.01 -2.93 -10.14
N PHE A 97 -6.72 -3.35 -8.90
CA PHE A 97 -5.36 -3.24 -8.38
C PHE A 97 -5.05 -4.26 -7.28
N LEU A 98 -3.76 -4.51 -7.16
CA LEU A 98 -3.14 -5.25 -6.05
C LEU A 98 -2.17 -4.35 -5.31
N LYS A 99 -2.25 -4.30 -3.98
CA LYS A 99 -1.17 -3.82 -3.11
C LYS A 99 -0.29 -5.01 -2.75
N ASP A 100 0.83 -5.14 -3.45
CA ASP A 100 1.82 -6.20 -3.26
C ASP A 100 2.72 -5.92 -2.05
N THR A 101 2.93 -6.93 -1.23
CA THR A 101 3.82 -6.87 -0.06
C THR A 101 4.85 -7.99 -0.02
N CYS A 102 5.07 -8.68 -1.15
CA CYS A 102 6.00 -9.83 -1.19
C CYS A 102 7.47 -9.44 -1.02
N CYS A 103 7.84 -8.18 -1.32
CA CYS A 103 9.21 -7.65 -1.26
C CYS A 103 10.20 -8.40 -2.16
N ARG A 104 9.74 -9.14 -3.16
CA ARG A 104 10.56 -9.96 -4.06
C ARG A 104 10.25 -9.65 -5.52
N ILE A 105 11.19 -9.01 -6.20
CA ILE A 105 11.00 -8.53 -7.58
C ILE A 105 10.63 -9.65 -8.57
N GLY A 106 11.18 -10.86 -8.39
CA GLY A 106 10.85 -12.01 -9.23
C GLY A 106 9.38 -12.41 -9.14
N GLU A 107 8.79 -12.37 -7.93
CA GLU A 107 7.36 -12.65 -7.72
C GLU A 107 6.47 -11.53 -8.27
N ILE A 108 6.90 -10.27 -8.12
CA ILE A 108 6.20 -9.14 -8.72
C ILE A 108 6.14 -9.29 -10.24
N LYS A 109 7.26 -9.65 -10.88
CA LYS A 109 7.32 -9.88 -12.33
C LYS A 109 6.40 -11.01 -12.78
N ALA A 110 6.38 -12.13 -12.06
CA ALA A 110 5.47 -13.25 -12.34
C ALA A 110 3.99 -12.84 -12.23
N LYS A 111 3.64 -12.03 -11.23
CA LYS A 111 2.27 -11.48 -11.10
C LYS A 111 1.93 -10.53 -12.24
N LEU A 112 2.85 -9.64 -12.64
CA LEU A 112 2.65 -8.72 -13.76
C LEU A 112 2.41 -9.48 -15.07
N GLU A 113 3.20 -10.52 -15.33
CA GLU A 113 3.05 -11.40 -16.51
C GLU A 113 1.69 -12.11 -16.50
N ALA A 114 1.28 -12.66 -15.35
CA ALA A 114 0.02 -13.39 -15.22
C ALA A 114 -1.22 -12.52 -15.49
N VAL A 115 -1.15 -11.22 -15.20
CA VAL A 115 -2.28 -10.28 -15.36
C VAL A 115 -2.14 -9.37 -16.57
N ASP A 116 -1.17 -9.64 -17.44
CA ASP A 116 -0.98 -8.85 -18.67
C ASP A 116 -2.26 -8.85 -19.52
N GLY A 117 -2.63 -7.68 -20.02
CA GLY A 117 -3.85 -7.47 -20.81
C GLY A 117 -5.16 -7.44 -20.00
N LEU A 118 -5.16 -7.71 -18.69
CA LEU A 118 -6.39 -7.73 -17.86
C LEU A 118 -6.72 -6.37 -17.22
N GLY A 119 -5.89 -5.35 -17.42
CA GLY A 119 -6.13 -4.00 -16.89
C GLY A 119 -5.93 -3.86 -15.36
N LEU A 120 -5.42 -4.90 -14.69
CA LEU A 120 -5.07 -4.86 -13.26
C LEU A 120 -3.74 -4.13 -13.07
N LYS A 121 -3.68 -3.25 -12.07
CA LYS A 121 -2.47 -2.51 -11.69
C LYS A 121 -1.85 -3.08 -10.42
N ILE A 122 -0.54 -3.29 -10.40
CA ILE A 122 0.18 -3.71 -9.19
C ILE A 122 0.93 -2.52 -8.60
N TYR A 123 0.71 -2.28 -7.30
CA TYR A 123 1.41 -1.26 -6.52
C TYR A 123 2.31 -1.94 -5.50
N ASN A 124 3.61 -1.60 -5.53
CA ASN A 124 4.58 -2.14 -4.60
C ASN A 124 4.47 -1.41 -3.25
N ALA A 125 4.42 -2.16 -2.14
CA ALA A 125 4.45 -1.59 -0.80
C ALA A 125 5.87 -1.45 -0.22
N ASN A 126 6.88 -2.06 -0.86
CA ASN A 126 8.27 -2.07 -0.39
C ASN A 126 9.07 -0.93 -1.00
N SER A 127 9.61 -0.05 -0.15
CA SER A 127 10.41 1.10 -0.59
C SER A 127 11.72 0.69 -1.23
N ALA A 128 12.39 -0.34 -0.73
CA ALA A 128 13.71 -0.74 -1.19
C ALA A 128 13.74 -1.28 -2.63
N THR A 129 12.62 -1.87 -3.09
CA THR A 129 12.50 -2.46 -4.42
C THR A 129 11.61 -1.63 -5.36
N LEU A 130 11.29 -0.38 -4.99
CA LEU A 130 10.30 0.40 -5.73
C LEU A 130 10.75 0.69 -7.17
N LEU A 131 11.95 1.20 -7.36
CA LEU A 131 12.45 1.53 -8.70
C LEU A 131 12.46 0.31 -9.63
N GLU A 132 13.01 -0.83 -9.17
CA GLU A 132 13.00 -2.07 -9.95
C GLU A 132 11.59 -2.54 -10.31
N SER A 133 10.63 -2.38 -9.38
CA SER A 133 9.24 -2.76 -9.63
C SER A 133 8.56 -1.83 -10.64
N LEU A 134 8.87 -0.53 -10.63
CA LEU A 134 8.39 0.42 -11.62
C LEU A 134 8.96 0.11 -13.01
N GLU A 135 10.25 -0.21 -13.10
CA GLU A 135 10.91 -0.64 -14.34
C GLU A 135 10.33 -1.95 -14.87
N ALA A 136 9.89 -2.84 -13.99
CA ALA A 136 9.20 -4.08 -14.34
C ALA A 136 7.74 -3.88 -14.80
N GLY A 137 7.13 -2.70 -14.55
CA GLY A 137 5.76 -2.41 -14.99
C GLY A 137 4.75 -2.18 -13.85
N CYS A 138 5.18 -2.13 -12.58
CA CYS A 138 4.28 -1.71 -11.50
C CYS A 138 3.75 -0.28 -11.72
N ALA A 139 2.52 -0.05 -11.28
CA ALA A 139 1.84 1.22 -11.48
C ALA A 139 2.28 2.31 -10.49
N GLY A 140 2.91 1.93 -9.38
CA GLY A 140 3.33 2.90 -8.38
C GLY A 140 3.61 2.29 -7.01
N TYR A 141 3.56 3.14 -6.00
CA TYR A 141 3.83 2.82 -4.60
C TYR A 141 2.57 2.81 -3.74
N SER A 142 2.44 1.85 -2.84
CA SER A 142 1.38 1.78 -1.83
C SER A 142 1.93 1.26 -0.49
N GLY A 143 2.89 1.96 0.08
CA GLY A 143 3.56 1.58 1.32
C GLY A 143 3.39 2.61 2.45
N VAL A 144 3.80 2.19 3.64
CA VAL A 144 3.72 2.97 4.88
C VAL A 144 4.44 4.31 4.76
N MET A 145 5.60 4.34 4.10
CA MET A 145 6.43 5.53 3.99
C MET A 145 5.84 6.63 3.12
N GLY A 146 4.76 6.35 2.37
CA GLY A 146 3.94 7.38 1.74
C GLY A 146 3.29 8.35 2.72
N ASN A 147 3.21 8.00 4.02
CA ASN A 147 2.77 8.91 5.08
C ASN A 147 3.87 9.88 5.58
N PHE A 148 5.12 9.66 5.16
CA PHE A 148 6.26 10.50 5.54
C PHE A 148 6.66 11.43 4.40
N HIS A 149 6.93 10.90 3.21
CA HIS A 149 7.50 11.65 2.07
C HIS A 149 6.69 11.43 0.78
N PRO A 150 5.39 11.71 0.74
CA PRO A 150 4.54 11.42 -0.43
C PRO A 150 5.05 12.09 -1.71
N GLU A 151 5.65 13.28 -1.61
CA GLU A 151 6.19 14.02 -2.75
C GLU A 151 7.37 13.29 -3.40
N ILE A 152 8.27 12.72 -2.59
CA ILE A 152 9.45 12.01 -3.10
C ILE A 152 9.04 10.71 -3.80
N TYR A 153 8.10 9.95 -3.21
CA TYR A 153 7.51 8.78 -3.87
C TYR A 153 6.80 9.12 -5.17
N SER A 154 5.99 10.20 -5.15
CA SER A 154 5.29 10.70 -6.33
C SER A 154 6.29 11.11 -7.43
N TRP A 155 7.37 11.81 -7.04
CA TRP A 155 8.40 12.19 -7.99
C TRP A 155 9.04 10.95 -8.65
N LEU A 156 9.44 9.95 -7.86
CA LEU A 156 10.05 8.72 -8.40
C LEU A 156 9.12 8.02 -9.37
N CYS A 157 7.86 7.80 -8.97
CA CYS A 157 6.86 7.14 -9.82
C CYS A 157 6.61 7.86 -11.15
N LYS A 158 6.74 9.20 -11.19
CA LYS A 158 6.49 9.99 -12.40
C LYS A 158 7.72 10.13 -13.30
N ASN A 159 8.91 10.18 -12.72
CA ASN A 159 10.12 10.65 -13.42
C ASN A 159 11.19 9.59 -13.63
N TYR A 160 11.02 8.36 -13.15
CA TYR A 160 12.08 7.33 -13.21
C TYR A 160 12.55 7.02 -14.64
N LYS A 161 11.68 7.14 -15.64
CA LYS A 161 12.04 6.92 -17.06
C LYS A 161 12.77 8.10 -17.68
N THR A 162 12.42 9.32 -17.29
CA THR A 162 12.95 10.56 -17.88
C THR A 162 14.22 11.04 -17.21
N GLU A 163 14.41 10.71 -15.92
CA GLU A 163 15.57 11.11 -15.12
C GLU A 163 16.20 9.88 -14.40
N PRO A 164 16.70 8.87 -15.13
CA PRO A 164 17.09 7.57 -14.54
C PRO A 164 18.22 7.67 -13.51
N GLU A 165 19.21 8.54 -13.70
CA GLU A 165 20.32 8.69 -12.75
C GLU A 165 19.86 9.36 -11.46
N LYS A 166 18.99 10.33 -11.54
CA LYS A 166 18.37 10.96 -10.37
C LYS A 166 17.42 9.98 -9.68
N ALA A 167 16.69 9.15 -10.44
CA ALA A 167 15.82 8.13 -9.90
C ALA A 167 16.56 7.12 -9.02
N LYS A 168 17.77 6.70 -9.38
CA LYS A 168 18.62 5.84 -8.55
C LYS A 168 18.99 6.49 -7.20
N GLN A 169 19.28 7.79 -7.22
CA GLN A 169 19.60 8.52 -6.00
C GLN A 169 18.37 8.73 -5.12
N VAL A 170 17.21 9.03 -5.73
CA VAL A 170 15.92 9.11 -5.03
C VAL A 170 15.55 7.75 -4.43
N GLN A 171 15.71 6.67 -5.18
CA GLN A 171 15.50 5.30 -4.70
C GLN A 171 16.38 4.99 -3.48
N ALA A 172 17.67 5.37 -3.51
CA ALA A 172 18.57 5.13 -2.38
C ALA A 172 18.13 5.88 -1.12
N PHE A 173 17.69 7.15 -1.26
CA PHE A 173 17.13 7.90 -0.14
C PHE A 173 15.87 7.22 0.42
N LEU A 174 14.91 6.84 -0.44
CA LEU A 174 13.66 6.21 -0.01
C LEU A 174 13.90 4.86 0.69
N ALA A 175 14.83 4.05 0.17
CA ALA A 175 15.22 2.78 0.79
C ALA A 175 15.83 2.99 2.19
N PHE A 176 16.71 3.97 2.33
CA PHE A 176 17.33 4.31 3.61
C PHE A 176 16.29 4.87 4.60
N ALA A 177 15.50 5.84 4.19
CA ALA A 177 14.48 6.47 5.03
C ALA A 177 13.42 5.45 5.51
N SER A 178 13.17 4.38 4.74
CA SER A 178 12.19 3.36 5.09
C SER A 178 12.54 2.54 6.34
N LEU A 179 13.76 2.63 6.85
CA LEU A 179 14.14 2.04 8.14
C LEU A 179 13.32 2.61 9.29
N ALA A 180 12.80 3.82 9.15
CA ALA A 180 11.88 4.44 10.12
C ALA A 180 10.55 3.68 10.25
N GLU A 181 10.13 2.92 9.24
CA GLU A 181 8.92 2.07 9.29
C GLU A 181 9.00 1.01 10.40
N CYS A 182 10.20 0.52 10.70
CA CYS A 182 10.44 -0.51 11.71
C CYS A 182 10.32 0.01 13.15
N GLN A 183 10.21 1.33 13.35
CA GLN A 183 10.05 1.95 14.66
C GLN A 183 8.59 1.91 15.14
N MET A 184 8.16 2.93 15.83
CA MET A 184 6.83 3.05 16.46
C MET A 184 5.71 3.47 15.49
N TYR A 185 5.68 2.92 14.26
CA TYR A 185 4.57 3.23 13.35
C TYR A 185 3.21 2.76 13.93
N PRO A 186 2.15 3.57 13.90
CA PRO A 186 1.98 4.85 13.20
C PRO A 186 2.31 6.10 14.06
N VAL A 187 2.80 5.95 15.28
CA VAL A 187 3.11 7.07 16.19
C VAL A 187 4.16 8.00 15.58
N ASN A 188 5.26 7.42 15.09
CA ASN A 188 6.35 8.16 14.45
C ASN A 188 5.92 8.90 13.18
N ALA A 189 5.04 8.31 12.37
CA ALA A 189 4.51 8.98 11.18
C ALA A 189 3.65 10.20 11.55
N LYS A 190 2.78 10.06 12.55
CA LYS A 190 1.98 11.18 13.05
C LYS A 190 2.85 12.27 13.67
N TYR A 191 3.90 11.91 14.39
CA TYR A 191 4.88 12.86 14.90
C TYR A 191 5.58 13.63 13.75
N HIS A 192 6.03 12.92 12.71
CA HIS A 192 6.61 13.52 11.52
C HIS A 192 5.64 14.51 10.85
N LEU A 193 4.38 14.12 10.67
CA LEU A 193 3.35 14.99 10.09
C LEU A 193 3.12 16.24 10.95
N GLY A 194 3.15 16.10 12.29
CA GLY A 194 3.10 17.24 13.20
C GLY A 194 4.26 18.22 13.01
N LEU A 195 5.49 17.71 12.82
CA LEU A 195 6.66 18.55 12.49
C LEU A 195 6.51 19.26 11.14
N CYS A 196 5.78 18.66 10.19
CA CYS A 196 5.43 19.25 8.91
C CYS A 196 4.26 20.25 8.99
N GLY A 197 3.74 20.54 10.18
CA GLY A 197 2.69 21.54 10.40
C GLY A 197 1.25 21.02 10.36
N LEU A 198 1.05 19.69 10.33
CA LEU A 198 -0.29 19.12 10.42
C LEU A 198 -0.71 19.02 11.89
N ASP A 199 -1.88 19.60 12.23
CA ASP A 199 -2.46 19.47 13.58
C ASP A 199 -3.03 18.05 13.76
N ILE A 200 -2.20 17.13 14.24
CA ILE A 200 -2.53 15.72 14.45
C ILE A 200 -1.95 15.20 15.76
N GLY A 201 -2.81 14.60 16.61
CA GLY A 201 -2.36 13.85 17.77
C GLY A 201 -1.72 12.51 17.37
N TYR A 202 -0.60 12.14 17.98
CA TYR A 202 0.13 10.90 17.64
C TYR A 202 -0.25 9.67 18.45
N GLY A 203 -1.37 9.68 19.18
CA GLY A 203 -1.94 8.48 19.77
C GLY A 203 -2.35 7.43 18.74
N ALA A 204 -2.21 6.15 19.06
CA ALA A 204 -2.55 5.04 18.20
C ALA A 204 -3.19 3.89 18.99
N ARG A 205 -4.09 3.11 18.35
CA ARG A 205 -4.72 1.93 18.98
C ARG A 205 -3.75 0.75 19.10
N SER A 206 -2.80 0.63 18.19
CA SER A 206 -1.89 -0.52 18.08
C SER A 206 -0.58 -0.33 18.81
N LYS A 207 -0.29 0.88 19.29
CA LYS A 207 0.96 1.23 19.96
C LYS A 207 0.69 2.20 21.11
N ASP A 208 1.36 1.98 22.24
CA ASP A 208 1.37 2.94 23.35
C ASP A 208 2.30 4.10 22.99
N ALA A 209 1.71 5.27 22.74
CA ALA A 209 2.46 6.46 22.37
C ALA A 209 3.41 6.96 23.46
N SER A 210 3.20 6.58 24.73
CA SER A 210 4.11 6.92 25.84
C SER A 210 5.48 6.23 25.71
N MET A 211 5.55 5.13 24.95
CA MET A 211 6.79 4.42 24.65
C MET A 211 7.62 5.08 23.54
N PHE A 212 7.08 6.10 22.87
CA PHE A 212 7.80 6.86 21.85
C PHE A 212 8.80 7.80 22.53
N SER A 213 10.04 7.33 22.63
CA SER A 213 11.10 7.94 23.42
C SER A 213 11.62 9.24 22.81
N GLU A 214 12.36 10.04 23.60
CA GLU A 214 13.04 11.23 23.11
C GLU A 214 14.10 10.88 22.03
N SER A 215 14.72 9.70 22.10
CA SER A 215 15.62 9.22 21.04
C SER A 215 14.86 9.00 19.72
N ASN A 216 13.71 8.34 19.78
CA ASN A 216 12.88 8.12 18.60
C ASN A 216 12.42 9.45 17.96
N LYS A 217 12.04 10.44 18.79
CA LYS A 217 11.68 11.77 18.30
C LYS A 217 12.84 12.43 17.58
N LYS A 218 14.04 12.40 18.16
CA LYS A 218 15.25 12.95 17.54
C LYS A 218 15.61 12.27 16.24
N GLU A 219 15.43 10.95 16.12
CA GLU A 219 15.63 10.22 14.87
C GLU A 219 14.69 10.71 13.76
N ILE A 220 13.42 10.96 14.08
CA ILE A 220 12.45 11.49 13.13
C ILE A 220 12.75 12.96 12.77
N GLU A 221 13.18 13.78 13.73
CA GLU A 221 13.61 15.17 13.48
C GLU A 221 14.82 15.23 12.55
N GLN A 222 15.82 14.35 12.76
CA GLN A 222 16.99 14.25 11.88
C GLN A 222 16.60 13.74 10.48
N MET A 223 15.67 12.77 10.41
CA MET A 223 15.15 12.29 9.13
C MET A 223 14.49 13.43 8.35
N LEU A 224 13.65 14.26 8.99
CA LEU A 224 13.02 15.43 8.36
C LEU A 224 14.06 16.45 7.89
N THR A 225 15.15 16.64 8.66
CA THR A 225 16.26 17.51 8.26
C THR A 225 16.91 17.00 6.97
N VAL A 226 17.26 15.71 6.92
CA VAL A 226 17.84 15.07 5.72
C VAL A 226 16.88 15.12 4.53
N GLU A 227 15.59 14.82 4.76
CA GLU A 227 14.54 14.93 3.75
C GLU A 227 14.47 16.33 3.14
N THR A 228 14.47 17.36 3.99
CA THR A 228 14.41 18.76 3.54
C THR A 228 15.62 19.13 2.70
N MET A 229 16.83 18.74 3.11
CA MET A 229 18.06 18.93 2.34
C MET A 229 18.00 18.19 1.00
N PHE A 230 17.50 16.95 1.02
CA PHE A 230 17.36 16.12 -0.17
C PHE A 230 16.38 16.74 -1.17
N LYS A 231 15.19 17.11 -0.72
CA LYS A 231 14.16 17.77 -1.56
C LYS A 231 14.71 19.04 -2.20
N LYS A 232 15.43 19.88 -1.44
CA LYS A 232 16.07 21.08 -1.96
C LYS A 232 17.14 20.78 -3.02
N THR A 233 18.02 19.81 -2.76
CA THR A 233 19.09 19.41 -3.68
C THR A 233 18.56 18.89 -5.01
N PHE A 234 17.47 18.15 -4.96
CA PHE A 234 16.87 17.51 -6.14
C PHE A 234 15.70 18.27 -6.75
N ASN A 235 15.36 19.47 -6.24
CA ASN A 235 14.21 20.26 -6.67
C ASN A 235 12.90 19.44 -6.69
N ILE A 236 12.63 18.71 -5.60
CA ILE A 236 11.39 17.96 -5.40
C ILE A 236 10.45 18.78 -4.52
N THR A 237 9.25 19.06 -5.03
CA THR A 237 8.21 19.86 -4.37
C THR A 237 6.95 19.05 -4.15
#